data_838dc294e0e87fa8f7dee36f42df1047
#
_entry.id   838dc294e0e87fa8f7dee36f42df1047
#
_cell.length_a   1.000
_cell.length_b   1.000
_cell.length_c   1.000
_cell.angle_alpha   90.00
_cell.angle_beta   90.00
_cell.angle_gamma   90.00
#
_symmetry.space_group_name_H-M   'P 1'
#
loop_
_entity.id
_entity.type
_entity.pdbx_description
1 polymer ?
#
loop_
_entity_poly.entity_id
_entity_poly.type
_entity_poly.pdbx_seq_one_letter_code
_entity_poly.pdbx_strand_id
1 'polypeptide(L)'
;TCALPISIAIPLFIIMLDKRLYFIDFHTLYTYPGLGKFVKPQMDLEKTLAADCEYYFGNYNKVVNMIEKDKEPNSYMKFYYNLISAQGRSLPAVLLKFPSNNLGTFETLGPDTPPLTIKSLNELYWILGDMTFCERAAMLANVCSPENRNIRMMKRLAEINLVKGDYDAARKYLRILQKTFVWSRWANRAFDALGRKASSYDKALLQQYIDKRPYLNTRDTLRLNDNCHTIMSELMESNPNNNIAVNYMLCSDLLLKDMETFKHDYDAYYLKQQNITYEKLYQEALAIYLAGTKAPPAEWAKYIKRQDVLQRFKLYNEQRGNPAFKDTYWYYF
;
A
#
# COMPACT_ATOMS: atom_id res chain seq x y z
N THR A 1 7.71 43.27 18.11
CA THR A 1 6.23 43.37 17.84
C THR A 1 5.83 42.61 16.56
N CYS A 2 6.75 42.22 15.68
CA CYS A 2 6.42 41.46 14.46
C CYS A 2 6.37 39.93 14.63
N ALA A 3 6.85 39.38 15.76
CA ALA A 3 6.92 37.93 15.96
C ALA A 3 5.55 37.27 16.23
N LEU A 4 4.61 37.99 16.84
CA LEU A 4 3.29 37.47 17.17
C LEU A 4 2.42 37.14 15.95
N PRO A 5 2.36 37.96 14.90
CA PRO A 5 1.63 37.63 13.67
C PRO A 5 2.21 36.44 12.94
N ILE A 6 3.54 36.27 12.95
CA ILE A 6 4.21 35.15 12.31
C ILE A 6 3.95 33.84 13.07
N SER A 7 3.99 33.87 14.41
CA SER A 7 3.75 32.69 15.25
C SER A 7 2.30 32.19 15.15
N ILE A 8 1.35 33.01 14.76
CA ILE A 8 -0.04 32.62 14.50
C ILE A 8 -0.22 32.23 13.02
N ALA A 9 0.41 32.95 12.10
CA ALA A 9 0.26 32.70 10.65
C ALA A 9 0.83 31.35 10.21
N ILE A 10 1.96 30.92 10.76
CA ILE A 10 2.57 29.63 10.41
C ILE A 10 1.68 28.45 10.81
N PRO A 11 1.19 28.31 12.05
CA PRO A 11 0.26 27.25 12.41
C PRO A 11 -1.01 27.26 11.57
N LEU A 12 -1.61 28.43 11.32
CA LEU A 12 -2.80 28.54 10.46
C LEU A 12 -2.51 28.10 9.02
N PHE A 13 -1.36 28.45 8.48
CA PHE A 13 -0.95 28.02 7.15
C PHE A 13 -0.75 26.49 7.09
N ILE A 14 -0.10 25.91 8.09
CA ILE A 14 0.09 24.46 8.21
C ILE A 14 -1.27 23.75 8.26
N ILE A 15 -2.19 24.24 9.09
CA ILE A 15 -3.55 23.70 9.23
C ILE A 15 -4.32 23.77 7.90
N MET A 16 -4.25 24.90 7.19
CA MET A 16 -4.88 25.04 5.88
C MET A 16 -4.25 24.11 4.84
N LEU A 17 -2.95 23.88 4.93
CA LEU A 17 -2.23 22.95 4.09
C LEU A 17 -2.64 21.50 4.38
N ASP A 18 -2.73 21.12 5.64
CA ASP A 18 -3.15 19.80 6.09
C ASP A 18 -4.58 19.49 5.64
N LYS A 19 -5.51 20.44 5.79
CA LYS A 19 -6.88 20.29 5.29
C LYS A 19 -6.90 19.98 3.79
N ARG A 20 -6.06 20.64 2.99
CA ARG A 20 -5.99 20.42 1.54
C ARG A 20 -5.28 19.13 1.13
N LEU A 21 -4.27 18.72 1.89
CA LEU A 21 -3.50 17.51 1.60
C LEU A 21 -4.22 16.23 2.02
N TYR A 22 -4.93 16.27 3.13
CA TYR A 22 -5.46 15.07 3.79
C TYR A 22 -6.97 14.89 3.70
N PHE A 23 -7.72 15.82 3.08
CA PHE A 23 -9.19 15.78 3.02
C PHE A 23 -9.88 15.75 4.38
N ILE A 24 -9.17 16.06 5.44
CA ILE A 24 -9.70 16.01 6.78
C ILE A 24 -10.19 17.42 7.10
N ASP A 25 -11.44 17.54 7.54
CA ASP A 25 -11.95 18.83 7.96
C ASP A 25 -11.19 19.29 9.21
N PHE A 26 -10.98 20.61 9.31
CA PHE A 26 -10.30 21.24 10.43
C PHE A 26 -10.91 20.83 11.78
N HIS A 27 -12.23 20.71 11.83
CA HIS A 27 -12.95 20.28 13.02
C HIS A 27 -12.62 18.84 13.42
N THR A 28 -12.28 17.99 12.47
CA THR A 28 -11.87 16.60 12.70
C THR A 28 -10.42 16.48 13.14
N LEU A 29 -9.54 17.33 12.58
CA LEU A 29 -8.13 17.40 12.98
C LEU A 29 -7.96 18.01 14.37
N TYR A 30 -8.69 19.08 14.63
CA TYR A 30 -8.57 19.86 15.84
C TYR A 30 -9.97 20.15 16.38
N THR A 31 -10.48 19.30 17.23
CA THR A 31 -11.70 19.61 17.98
C THR A 31 -11.41 20.75 18.93
N TYR A 32 -11.75 21.97 18.56
CA TYR A 32 -11.71 23.11 19.48
C TYR A 32 -12.98 23.11 20.32
N PRO A 33 -12.89 22.86 21.60
CA PRO A 33 -13.92 23.30 22.51
C PRO A 33 -13.78 24.82 22.63
N GLY A 34 -14.88 25.51 22.74
CA GLY A 34 -14.91 26.96 22.85
C GLY A 34 -13.83 27.51 23.77
N LEU A 35 -13.43 28.74 23.53
CA LEU A 35 -12.38 29.50 24.19
C LEU A 35 -12.19 29.09 25.67
N GLY A 36 -11.05 28.47 25.98
CA GLY A 36 -10.66 28.09 27.33
C GLY A 36 -10.56 26.59 27.64
N LYS A 37 -10.90 25.69 26.73
CA LYS A 37 -10.68 24.25 26.93
C LYS A 37 -9.68 23.74 25.91
N PHE A 38 -8.53 23.27 26.41
CA PHE A 38 -7.59 22.50 25.56
C PHE A 38 -8.18 21.12 25.29
N VAL A 39 -8.39 20.78 24.03
CA VAL A 39 -8.76 19.40 23.64
C VAL A 39 -7.52 18.55 23.61
N LYS A 40 -7.66 17.34 24.08
CA LYS A 40 -6.62 16.34 23.88
C LYS A 40 -6.49 16.09 22.38
N PRO A 41 -5.29 16.20 21.80
CA PRO A 41 -5.07 15.86 20.41
C PRO A 41 -5.48 14.40 20.16
N GLN A 42 -6.05 14.14 18.97
CA GLN A 42 -6.36 12.77 18.56
C GLN A 42 -5.06 12.08 18.14
N MET A 43 -4.30 11.60 19.12
CA MET A 43 -2.94 11.09 18.92
C MET A 43 -2.86 9.98 17.86
N ASP A 44 -3.89 9.15 17.73
CA ASP A 44 -3.92 8.09 16.72
C ASP A 44 -4.07 8.67 15.30
N LEU A 45 -4.86 9.71 15.15
CA LEU A 45 -4.98 10.42 13.87
C LEU A 45 -3.68 11.15 13.53
N GLU A 46 -3.08 11.84 14.50
CA GLU A 46 -1.79 12.53 14.32
C GLU A 46 -0.67 11.58 13.91
N LYS A 47 -0.57 10.42 14.56
CA LYS A 47 0.39 9.37 14.19
C LYS A 47 0.16 8.86 12.77
N THR A 48 -1.10 8.64 12.41
CA THR A 48 -1.47 8.17 11.07
C THR A 48 -1.10 9.21 10.01
N LEU A 49 -1.42 10.47 10.24
CA LEU A 49 -1.09 11.56 9.32
C LEU A 49 0.42 11.75 9.19
N ALA A 50 1.16 11.62 10.29
CA ALA A 50 2.62 11.66 10.26
C ALA A 50 3.20 10.50 9.44
N ALA A 51 2.69 9.28 9.63
CA ALA A 51 3.10 8.11 8.85
C ALA A 51 2.80 8.27 7.35
N ASP A 52 1.62 8.76 7.00
CA ASP A 52 1.23 9.04 5.63
C ASP A 52 2.09 10.14 4.99
N CYS A 53 2.39 11.19 5.71
CA CYS A 53 3.25 12.27 5.25
C CYS A 53 4.66 11.76 4.93
N GLU A 54 5.28 11.05 5.87
CA GLU A 54 6.61 10.50 5.68
C GLU A 54 6.64 9.44 4.56
N TYR A 55 5.60 8.62 4.45
CA TYR A 55 5.43 7.68 3.35
C TYR A 55 5.38 8.40 1.99
N TYR A 56 4.56 9.44 1.88
CA TYR A 56 4.40 10.20 0.64
C TYR A 56 5.69 10.87 0.16
N PHE A 57 6.54 11.29 1.08
CA PHE A 57 7.85 11.85 0.76
C PHE A 57 8.97 10.80 0.62
N GLY A 58 8.64 9.51 0.69
CA GLY A 58 9.58 8.42 0.48
C GLY A 58 10.48 8.11 1.70
N ASN A 59 10.17 8.64 2.87
CA ASN A 59 10.94 8.43 4.10
C ASN A 59 10.57 7.09 4.77
N TYR A 60 10.58 6.01 4.01
CA TYR A 60 10.07 4.68 4.43
C TYR A 60 10.69 4.15 5.72
N ASN A 61 12.01 4.32 5.90
CA ASN A 61 12.68 3.89 7.14
C ASN A 61 12.16 4.64 8.37
N LYS A 62 11.79 5.92 8.23
CA LYS A 62 11.22 6.69 9.32
C LYS A 62 9.84 6.19 9.69
N VAL A 63 9.00 5.90 8.69
CA VAL A 63 7.67 5.29 8.90
C VAL A 63 7.79 3.96 9.64
N VAL A 64 8.65 3.05 9.16
CA VAL A 64 8.89 1.77 9.79
C VAL A 64 9.32 1.94 11.25
N ASN A 65 10.30 2.81 11.52
CA ASN A 65 10.78 3.09 12.88
C ASN A 65 9.70 3.68 13.79
N MET A 66 8.82 4.52 13.27
CA MET A 66 7.68 5.06 14.02
C MET A 66 6.73 3.94 14.45
N ILE A 67 6.40 3.04 13.52
CA ILE A 67 5.45 1.95 13.75
C ILE A 67 6.04 0.90 14.70
N GLU A 68 7.31 0.54 14.53
CA GLU A 68 7.98 -0.44 15.37
C GLU A 68 8.19 0.02 16.82
N LYS A 69 8.22 1.32 17.06
CA LYS A 69 8.29 1.91 18.40
C LYS A 69 6.92 2.07 19.07
N ASP A 70 5.84 2.01 18.30
CA ASP A 70 4.49 2.11 18.83
C ASP A 70 4.07 0.76 19.44
N LYS A 71 3.57 0.78 20.67
CA LYS A 71 3.13 -0.44 21.36
C LYS A 71 1.85 -1.00 20.74
N GLU A 72 1.00 -0.13 20.23
CA GLU A 72 -0.32 -0.47 19.68
C GLU A 72 -0.55 0.32 18.39
N PRO A 73 0.14 -0.04 17.29
CA PRO A 73 -0.05 0.65 16.03
C PRO A 73 -1.48 0.41 15.50
N ASN A 74 -2.15 1.49 15.10
CA ASN A 74 -3.48 1.40 14.54
C ASN A 74 -3.50 0.75 13.14
N SER A 75 -4.68 0.48 12.59
CA SER A 75 -4.84 -0.22 11.30
C SER A 75 -4.17 0.48 10.13
N TYR A 76 -4.21 1.82 10.07
CA TYR A 76 -3.52 2.57 9.01
C TYR A 76 -2.00 2.50 9.13
N MET A 77 -1.45 2.52 10.35
CA MET A 77 -0.02 2.34 10.55
C MET A 77 0.43 0.94 10.09
N LYS A 78 -0.32 -0.10 10.48
CA LYS A 78 -0.09 -1.48 10.00
C LYS A 78 -0.17 -1.57 8.48
N PHE A 79 -1.14 -0.89 7.87
CA PHE A 79 -1.27 -0.79 6.42
C PHE A 79 0.00 -0.21 5.77
N TYR A 80 0.50 0.94 6.23
CA TYR A 80 1.73 1.54 5.68
C TYR A 80 2.95 0.65 5.91
N TYR A 81 3.02 -0.04 7.05
CA TYR A 81 4.08 -1.02 7.32
C TYR A 81 4.09 -2.14 6.28
N ASN A 82 2.94 -2.74 6.01
CA ASN A 82 2.78 -3.79 5.02
C ASN A 82 3.08 -3.27 3.60
N LEU A 83 2.61 -2.08 3.28
CA LEU A 83 2.82 -1.43 1.98
C LEU A 83 4.31 -1.18 1.68
N ILE A 84 5.06 -0.68 2.67
CA ILE A 84 6.52 -0.48 2.57
C ILE A 84 7.23 -1.84 2.46
N SER A 85 6.79 -2.81 3.24
CA SER A 85 7.42 -4.14 3.24
C SER A 85 7.21 -4.86 1.90
N ALA A 86 6.07 -4.70 1.26
CA ALA A 86 5.79 -5.26 -0.05
C ALA A 86 6.67 -4.67 -1.16
N GLN A 87 7.11 -3.42 -1.02
CA GLN A 87 7.93 -2.74 -2.03
C GLN A 87 9.43 -3.02 -1.94
N GLY A 88 9.97 -3.09 -0.74
CA GLY A 88 11.43 -3.12 -0.55
C GLY A 88 11.93 -4.17 0.43
N ARG A 89 10.99 -4.86 1.09
CA ARG A 89 11.26 -5.96 2.03
C ARG A 89 10.38 -7.13 1.64
N SER A 90 10.52 -8.26 2.29
CA SER A 90 9.57 -9.37 2.10
C SER A 90 8.32 -9.13 2.97
N LEU A 91 7.16 -8.92 2.36
CA LEU A 91 5.88 -8.85 3.08
C LEU A 91 5.63 -10.11 3.92
N PRO A 92 5.84 -11.33 3.40
CA PRO A 92 5.71 -12.56 4.19
C PRO A 92 6.61 -12.60 5.43
N ALA A 93 7.81 -12.03 5.36
CA ALA A 93 8.75 -12.06 6.49
C ALA A 93 8.30 -11.23 7.70
N VAL A 94 7.43 -10.24 7.50
CA VAL A 94 6.98 -9.32 8.54
C VAL A 94 5.50 -9.44 8.88
N LEU A 95 4.75 -10.26 8.17
CA LEU A 95 3.29 -10.36 8.27
C LEU A 95 2.80 -10.59 9.71
N LEU A 96 3.44 -11.48 10.43
CA LEU A 96 3.06 -11.85 11.79
C LEU A 96 3.55 -10.88 12.86
N LYS A 97 4.32 -9.86 12.51
CA LYS A 97 4.77 -8.85 13.47
C LYS A 97 3.62 -7.99 13.96
N PHE A 98 2.72 -7.62 13.04
CA PHE A 98 1.53 -6.85 13.33
C PHE A 98 0.31 -7.48 12.64
N PRO A 99 -0.12 -8.69 13.04
CA PRO A 99 -1.20 -9.37 12.37
C PRO A 99 -2.49 -8.53 12.44
N SER A 100 -3.21 -8.48 11.35
CA SER A 100 -4.53 -7.84 11.23
C SER A 100 -5.45 -8.76 10.45
N ASN A 101 -6.75 -8.69 10.68
CA ASN A 101 -7.73 -9.58 10.05
C ASN A 101 -7.78 -9.47 8.51
N ASN A 102 -7.26 -8.40 7.96
CA ASN A 102 -6.98 -8.24 6.55
C ASN A 102 -5.69 -7.43 6.40
N LEU A 103 -5.07 -7.43 5.23
CA LEU A 103 -3.92 -6.56 4.94
C LEU A 103 -4.30 -5.07 4.94
N GLY A 104 -5.45 -4.80 5.49
CA GLY A 104 -6.01 -3.51 5.81
C GLY A 104 -6.45 -2.76 4.57
N THR A 105 -7.67 -2.92 4.08
CA THR A 105 -8.23 -1.86 3.26
C THR A 105 -8.64 -2.21 1.83
N PHE A 106 -9.00 -3.45 1.55
CA PHE A 106 -9.78 -3.73 0.34
C PHE A 106 -11.26 -3.41 0.62
N GLU A 107 -11.52 -2.12 0.82
CA GLU A 107 -12.88 -1.61 0.91
C GLU A 107 -13.34 -1.13 -0.46
N THR A 108 -14.62 -1.32 -0.75
CA THR A 108 -15.22 -0.79 -1.99
C THR A 108 -15.15 0.73 -2.00
N LEU A 109 -14.55 1.32 -3.03
CA LEU A 109 -14.50 2.76 -3.20
C LEU A 109 -15.88 3.32 -3.53
N GLY A 110 -16.45 4.05 -2.59
CA GLY A 110 -17.76 4.69 -2.71
C GLY A 110 -17.79 6.10 -2.12
N PRO A 111 -18.93 6.80 -2.25
CA PRO A 111 -19.08 8.16 -1.69
C PRO A 111 -18.90 8.21 -0.18
N ASP A 112 -19.23 7.12 0.51
CA ASP A 112 -19.16 7.02 1.98
C ASP A 112 -17.80 6.53 2.49
N THR A 113 -16.86 6.20 1.57
CA THR A 113 -15.52 5.76 1.97
C THR A 113 -14.77 6.89 2.65
N PRO A 114 -14.20 6.68 3.85
CA PRO A 114 -13.46 7.72 4.54
C PRO A 114 -12.32 8.30 3.69
N PRO A 115 -12.10 9.61 3.68
CA PRO A 115 -11.07 10.25 2.84
C PRO A 115 -9.67 9.70 3.04
N LEU A 116 -9.33 9.29 4.25
CA LEU A 116 -8.03 8.69 4.55
C LEU A 116 -7.90 7.30 3.92
N THR A 117 -8.97 6.51 3.95
CA THR A 117 -9.04 5.18 3.29
C THR A 117 -8.90 5.32 1.77
N ILE A 118 -9.59 6.26 1.14
CA ILE A 118 -9.46 6.52 -0.31
C ILE A 118 -8.00 6.80 -0.68
N LYS A 119 -7.33 7.62 0.12
CA LYS A 119 -5.93 7.97 -0.11
C LYS A 119 -5.00 6.77 0.08
N SER A 120 -5.21 5.98 1.12
CA SER A 120 -4.43 4.77 1.38
C SER A 120 -4.61 3.75 0.26
N LEU A 121 -5.83 3.52 -0.19
CA LEU A 121 -6.13 2.64 -1.33
C LEU A 121 -5.50 3.14 -2.64
N ASN A 122 -5.47 4.45 -2.86
CA ASN A 122 -4.78 5.01 -4.02
C ASN A 122 -3.29 4.64 -4.05
N GLU A 123 -2.60 4.68 -2.90
CA GLU A 123 -1.20 4.25 -2.80
C GLU A 123 -1.05 2.75 -3.03
N LEU A 124 -1.94 1.93 -2.48
CA LEU A 124 -1.93 0.49 -2.69
C LEU A 124 -2.11 0.12 -4.17
N TYR A 125 -3.15 0.65 -4.83
CA TYR A 125 -3.40 0.37 -6.23
C TYR A 125 -2.26 0.85 -7.14
N TRP A 126 -1.64 1.97 -6.79
CA TRP A 126 -0.45 2.45 -7.49
C TRP A 126 0.72 1.46 -7.45
N ILE A 127 0.95 0.84 -6.29
CA ILE A 127 2.04 -0.13 -6.10
C ILE A 127 1.72 -1.45 -6.79
N LEU A 128 0.48 -1.91 -6.67
CA LEU A 128 0.01 -3.12 -7.33
C LEU A 128 0.01 -3.02 -8.87
N GLY A 129 0.04 -1.78 -9.40
CA GLY A 129 -0.09 -1.56 -10.84
C GLY A 129 -1.53 -1.48 -11.34
N ASP A 130 -2.51 -1.48 -10.44
CA ASP A 130 -3.91 -1.33 -10.81
C ASP A 130 -4.26 0.13 -11.10
N MET A 131 -3.93 0.57 -12.29
CA MET A 131 -4.12 1.97 -12.69
C MET A 131 -5.59 2.38 -12.79
N THR A 132 -6.49 1.45 -13.06
CA THR A 132 -7.94 1.73 -13.16
C THR A 132 -8.51 2.09 -11.79
N PHE A 133 -8.25 1.28 -10.77
CA PHE A 133 -8.69 1.58 -9.41
C PHE A 133 -7.90 2.73 -8.78
N CYS A 134 -6.63 2.86 -9.10
CA CYS A 134 -5.82 4.01 -8.70
C CYS A 134 -6.41 5.33 -9.23
N GLU A 135 -6.83 5.37 -10.50
CA GLU A 135 -7.50 6.52 -11.11
C GLU A 135 -8.85 6.81 -10.47
N ARG A 136 -9.68 5.78 -10.28
CA ARG A 136 -10.98 5.89 -9.58
C ARG A 136 -10.81 6.49 -8.19
N ALA A 137 -9.86 5.99 -7.40
CA ALA A 137 -9.55 6.52 -6.07
C ALA A 137 -9.10 7.98 -6.15
N ALA A 138 -8.22 8.33 -7.09
CA ALA A 138 -7.75 9.70 -7.25
C ALA A 138 -8.86 10.66 -7.68
N MET A 139 -9.76 10.23 -8.57
CA MET A 139 -10.92 11.02 -8.99
C MET A 139 -11.90 11.23 -7.83
N LEU A 140 -12.25 10.15 -7.12
CA LEU A 140 -13.15 10.23 -5.96
C LEU A 140 -12.58 11.17 -4.90
N ALA A 141 -11.30 11.04 -4.61
CA ALA A 141 -10.60 11.90 -3.69
C ALA A 141 -10.63 13.38 -4.12
N ASN A 142 -10.53 13.70 -5.41
CA ASN A 142 -10.69 15.07 -5.89
C ASN A 142 -12.11 15.58 -5.70
N VAL A 143 -13.13 14.77 -6.02
CA VAL A 143 -14.56 15.16 -5.84
C VAL A 143 -14.89 15.43 -4.38
N CYS A 144 -14.37 14.62 -3.46
CA CYS A 144 -14.57 14.80 -2.02
C CYS A 144 -13.73 15.94 -1.42
N SER A 145 -12.86 16.59 -2.20
CA SER A 145 -12.03 17.70 -1.73
C SER A 145 -12.76 19.04 -1.81
N PRO A 146 -12.41 20.00 -0.95
CA PRO A 146 -12.83 21.38 -1.12
C PRO A 146 -12.51 21.89 -2.52
N GLU A 147 -13.47 22.54 -3.16
CA GLU A 147 -13.35 23.06 -4.54
C GLU A 147 -13.01 21.98 -5.59
N ASN A 148 -13.27 20.70 -5.28
CA ASN A 148 -12.91 19.55 -6.13
C ASN A 148 -11.43 19.54 -6.54
N ARG A 149 -10.54 19.97 -5.65
CA ARG A 149 -9.11 20.10 -5.92
C ARG A 149 -8.25 19.47 -4.83
N ASN A 150 -7.53 18.42 -5.22
CA ASN A 150 -6.49 17.84 -4.38
C ASN A 150 -5.19 17.74 -5.17
N ILE A 151 -4.21 18.55 -4.80
CA ILE A 151 -2.93 18.63 -5.53
C ILE A 151 -2.20 17.29 -5.58
N ARG A 152 -2.23 16.49 -4.48
CA ARG A 152 -1.63 15.16 -4.45
C ARG A 152 -2.31 14.21 -5.44
N MET A 153 -3.63 14.22 -5.48
CA MET A 153 -4.40 13.38 -6.41
C MET A 153 -4.32 13.88 -7.85
N MET A 154 -4.23 15.20 -8.08
CA MET A 154 -3.93 15.75 -9.40
C MET A 154 -2.58 15.26 -9.92
N LYS A 155 -1.56 15.21 -9.04
CA LYS A 155 -0.27 14.61 -9.39
C LYS A 155 -0.42 13.13 -9.74
N ARG A 156 -1.15 12.37 -8.94
CA ARG A 156 -1.42 10.95 -9.20
C ARG A 156 -2.11 10.73 -10.55
N LEU A 157 -3.11 11.55 -10.89
CA LEU A 157 -3.78 11.49 -12.19
C LEU A 157 -2.83 11.80 -13.35
N ALA A 158 -1.92 12.76 -13.19
CA ALA A 158 -0.87 12.99 -14.17
C ALA A 158 0.03 11.74 -14.34
N GLU A 159 0.49 11.16 -13.22
CA GLU A 159 1.34 9.95 -13.21
C GLU A 159 0.65 8.76 -13.88
N ILE A 160 -0.62 8.50 -13.56
CA ILE A 160 -1.40 7.42 -14.17
C ILE A 160 -1.48 7.59 -15.69
N ASN A 161 -1.77 8.81 -16.18
CA ASN A 161 -1.85 9.06 -17.61
C ASN A 161 -0.48 8.95 -18.30
N LEU A 162 0.63 9.27 -17.61
CA LEU A 162 1.98 8.98 -18.12
C LEU A 162 2.23 7.48 -18.27
N VAL A 163 1.78 6.66 -17.30
CA VAL A 163 1.87 5.21 -17.37
C VAL A 163 1.02 4.66 -18.50
N LYS A 164 -0.25 5.08 -18.61
CA LYS A 164 -1.17 4.67 -19.68
C LYS A 164 -0.71 5.10 -21.07
N GLY A 165 0.15 6.13 -21.16
CA GLY A 165 0.57 6.73 -22.44
C GLY A 165 -0.44 7.73 -23.00
N ASP A 166 -1.46 8.10 -22.24
CA ASP A 166 -2.37 9.20 -22.59
C ASP A 166 -1.71 10.54 -22.26
N TYR A 167 -0.82 10.95 -23.14
CA TYR A 167 -0.03 12.16 -22.93
C TYR A 167 -0.85 13.44 -23.01
N ASP A 168 -1.98 13.43 -23.68
CA ASP A 168 -2.85 14.61 -23.77
C ASP A 168 -3.61 14.82 -22.47
N ALA A 169 -4.13 13.76 -21.87
CA ALA A 169 -4.69 13.83 -20.52
C ALA A 169 -3.60 14.19 -19.49
N ALA A 170 -2.40 13.58 -19.56
CA ALA A 170 -1.29 13.94 -18.68
C ALA A 170 -0.96 15.44 -18.75
N ARG A 171 -0.86 16.02 -19.95
CA ARG A 171 -0.59 17.47 -20.13
C ARG A 171 -1.63 18.37 -19.45
N LYS A 172 -2.90 17.98 -19.42
CA LYS A 172 -3.94 18.76 -18.73
C LYS A 172 -3.64 18.88 -17.23
N TYR A 173 -3.34 17.75 -16.58
CA TYR A 173 -2.99 17.74 -15.16
C TYR A 173 -1.64 18.42 -14.87
N LEU A 174 -0.64 18.21 -15.72
CA LEU A 174 0.67 18.85 -15.60
C LEU A 174 0.56 20.38 -15.66
N ARG A 175 -0.27 20.95 -16.55
CA ARG A 175 -0.51 22.39 -16.62
C ARG A 175 -1.13 22.96 -15.34
N ILE A 176 -1.96 22.18 -14.64
CA ILE A 176 -2.50 22.58 -13.34
C ILE A 176 -1.39 22.58 -12.32
N LEU A 177 -0.58 21.52 -12.27
CA LEU A 177 0.51 21.34 -11.31
C LEU A 177 1.66 22.34 -11.50
N GLN A 178 1.92 22.80 -12.73
CA GLN A 178 2.89 23.85 -13.04
C GLN A 178 2.60 25.16 -12.28
N LYS A 179 1.31 25.41 -11.95
CA LYS A 179 0.87 26.60 -11.21
C LYS A 179 0.97 26.42 -9.69
N THR A 180 1.38 25.26 -9.20
CA THR A 180 1.50 24.96 -7.78
C THR A 180 2.91 25.23 -7.28
N PHE A 181 3.04 25.64 -6.01
CA PHE A 181 4.35 25.85 -5.40
C PHE A 181 5.17 24.55 -5.25
N VAL A 182 4.50 23.49 -4.81
CA VAL A 182 5.19 22.24 -4.46
C VAL A 182 5.59 21.42 -5.69
N TRP A 183 4.71 21.32 -6.69
CA TRP A 183 4.89 20.39 -7.81
C TRP A 183 5.27 21.06 -9.15
N SER A 184 5.43 22.38 -9.20
CA SER A 184 5.76 23.11 -10.43
C SER A 184 7.04 22.59 -11.10
N ARG A 185 8.10 22.37 -10.34
CA ARG A 185 9.38 21.85 -10.86
C ARG A 185 9.22 20.46 -11.46
N TRP A 186 8.54 19.55 -10.74
CA TRP A 186 8.29 18.20 -11.24
C TRP A 186 7.39 18.23 -12.50
N ALA A 187 6.34 19.04 -12.48
CA ALA A 187 5.40 19.16 -13.59
C ALA A 187 6.05 19.74 -14.86
N ASN A 188 6.93 20.73 -14.72
CA ASN A 188 7.72 21.25 -15.84
C ASN A 188 8.59 20.16 -16.45
N ARG A 189 9.33 19.42 -15.65
CA ARG A 189 10.18 18.32 -16.13
C ARG A 189 9.38 17.23 -16.82
N ALA A 190 8.25 16.81 -16.23
CA ALA A 190 7.38 15.81 -16.84
C ALA A 190 6.76 16.31 -18.16
N PHE A 191 6.41 17.60 -18.23
CA PHE A 191 5.89 18.22 -19.45
C PHE A 191 6.96 18.28 -20.54
N ASP A 192 8.18 18.67 -20.20
CA ASP A 192 9.32 18.74 -21.12
C ASP A 192 9.72 17.35 -21.62
N ALA A 193 9.62 16.32 -20.75
CA ALA A 193 9.86 14.92 -21.12
C ALA A 193 8.94 14.43 -22.25
N LEU A 194 7.76 15.00 -22.38
CA LEU A 194 6.80 14.70 -23.46
C LEU A 194 7.10 15.48 -24.75
N GLY A 195 8.10 16.37 -24.74
CA GLY A 195 8.50 17.18 -25.88
C GLY A 195 9.54 16.47 -26.76
N ARG A 196 9.64 16.92 -28.04
CA ARG A 196 10.62 16.38 -28.99
C ARG A 196 12.08 16.66 -28.61
N LYS A 197 12.36 17.71 -27.82
CA LYS A 197 13.68 18.14 -27.39
C LYS A 197 13.96 17.82 -25.92
N ALA A 198 13.32 16.77 -25.38
CA ALA A 198 13.51 16.37 -24.00
C ALA A 198 14.98 16.02 -23.69
N SER A 199 15.50 16.53 -22.57
CA SER A 199 16.83 16.17 -22.07
C SER A 199 16.90 14.69 -21.67
N SER A 200 18.09 14.13 -21.55
CA SER A 200 18.28 12.77 -21.04
C SER A 200 17.70 12.58 -19.62
N TYR A 201 17.83 13.64 -18.80
CA TYR A 201 17.31 13.66 -17.43
C TYR A 201 15.77 13.65 -17.38
N ASP A 202 15.09 14.34 -18.30
CA ASP A 202 13.64 14.36 -18.39
C ASP A 202 13.11 13.05 -18.98
N LYS A 203 13.82 12.48 -19.95
CA LYS A 203 13.51 11.14 -20.49
C LYS A 203 13.61 10.06 -19.42
N ALA A 204 14.60 10.12 -18.53
CA ALA A 204 14.74 9.21 -17.41
C ALA A 204 13.55 9.30 -16.43
N LEU A 205 12.97 10.50 -16.23
CA LEU A 205 11.75 10.68 -15.47
C LEU A 205 10.56 9.97 -16.14
N LEU A 206 10.40 10.12 -17.44
CA LEU A 206 9.31 9.46 -18.19
C LEU A 206 9.48 7.94 -18.20
N GLN A 207 10.73 7.45 -18.28
CA GLN A 207 11.03 6.02 -18.30
C GLN A 207 10.49 5.30 -17.05
N GLN A 208 10.55 5.92 -15.88
CA GLN A 208 10.00 5.35 -14.63
C GLN A 208 8.51 5.02 -14.73
N TYR A 209 7.75 5.78 -15.52
CA TYR A 209 6.32 5.52 -15.77
C TYR A 209 6.13 4.48 -16.87
N ILE A 210 6.98 4.49 -17.89
CA ILE A 210 6.97 3.48 -18.95
C ILE A 210 7.25 2.09 -18.38
N ASP A 211 8.17 1.98 -17.44
CA ASP A 211 8.54 0.72 -16.78
C ASP A 211 7.39 0.11 -15.96
N LYS A 212 6.36 0.89 -15.64
CA LYS A 212 5.13 0.40 -14.99
C LYS A 212 4.09 -0.14 -15.97
N ARG A 213 4.23 0.07 -17.27
CA ARG A 213 3.25 -0.39 -18.29
C ARG A 213 3.01 -1.89 -18.31
N PRO A 214 4.01 -2.77 -18.10
CA PRO A 214 3.78 -4.21 -18.02
C PRO A 214 2.80 -4.63 -16.91
N TYR A 215 2.56 -3.77 -15.92
CA TYR A 215 1.61 -4.01 -14.82
C TYR A 215 0.20 -3.47 -15.11
N LEU A 216 -0.03 -2.84 -16.27
CA LEU A 216 -1.36 -2.37 -16.64
C LEU A 216 -2.30 -3.57 -16.83
N ASN A 217 -3.50 -3.44 -16.27
CA ASN A 217 -4.54 -4.43 -16.50
C ASN A 217 -4.92 -4.44 -17.98
N THR A 218 -4.91 -5.62 -18.60
CA THR A 218 -5.26 -5.82 -20.00
C THR A 218 -6.78 -5.84 -20.22
N ARG A 219 -7.55 -6.01 -19.17
CA ARG A 219 -9.02 -6.00 -19.20
C ARG A 219 -9.52 -4.65 -18.70
N ASP A 220 -10.22 -3.91 -19.56
CA ASP A 220 -10.94 -2.69 -19.18
C ASP A 220 -12.33 -3.08 -18.67
N THR A 221 -12.38 -3.74 -17.53
CA THR A 221 -13.62 -4.14 -16.88
C THR A 221 -13.89 -3.29 -15.64
N LEU A 222 -15.08 -2.70 -15.58
CA LEU A 222 -15.61 -2.16 -14.33
C LEU A 222 -15.84 -3.31 -13.35
N ARG A 223 -14.91 -3.48 -12.43
CA ARG A 223 -15.10 -4.42 -11.32
C ARG A 223 -16.19 -3.90 -10.41
N LEU A 224 -17.19 -4.73 -10.18
CA LEU A 224 -18.28 -4.44 -9.24
C LEU A 224 -17.95 -4.93 -7.82
N ASN A 225 -17.02 -5.90 -7.71
CA ASN A 225 -16.60 -6.52 -6.47
C ASN A 225 -15.10 -6.30 -6.24
N ASP A 226 -14.78 -5.67 -5.13
CA ASP A 226 -13.41 -5.28 -4.77
C ASP A 226 -12.82 -6.23 -3.70
N ASN A 227 -13.09 -7.53 -3.78
CA ASN A 227 -12.44 -8.44 -2.87
C ASN A 227 -10.96 -8.63 -3.27
N CYS A 228 -10.12 -8.80 -2.29
CA CYS A 228 -8.67 -8.90 -2.47
C CYS A 228 -8.28 -9.96 -3.50
N HIS A 229 -8.86 -11.15 -3.39
CA HIS A 229 -8.55 -12.28 -4.27
C HIS A 229 -8.88 -11.98 -5.74
N THR A 230 -10.06 -11.41 -6.02
CA THR A 230 -10.46 -11.05 -7.39
C THR A 230 -9.52 -9.99 -7.99
N ILE A 231 -9.17 -8.96 -7.22
CA ILE A 231 -8.25 -7.91 -7.67
C ILE A 231 -6.89 -8.50 -8.00
N MET A 232 -6.34 -9.32 -7.10
CA MET A 232 -5.00 -9.89 -7.28
C MET A 232 -4.96 -10.90 -8.42
N SER A 233 -5.96 -11.76 -8.58
CA SER A 233 -6.01 -12.72 -9.67
C SER A 233 -6.06 -12.04 -11.04
N GLU A 234 -6.85 -10.98 -11.20
CA GLU A 234 -6.89 -10.20 -12.44
C GLU A 234 -5.55 -9.51 -12.75
N LEU A 235 -4.87 -8.99 -11.72
CA LEU A 235 -3.53 -8.41 -11.91
C LEU A 235 -2.51 -9.48 -12.30
N MET A 236 -2.61 -10.68 -11.73
CA MET A 236 -1.75 -11.81 -12.07
C MET A 236 -2.03 -12.36 -13.48
N GLU A 237 -3.28 -12.34 -13.94
CA GLU A 237 -3.61 -12.69 -15.32
C GLU A 237 -3.00 -11.69 -16.31
N SER A 238 -2.97 -10.40 -15.97
CA SER A 238 -2.39 -9.35 -16.81
C SER A 238 -0.86 -9.36 -16.79
N ASN A 239 -0.27 -9.62 -15.63
CA ASN A 239 1.17 -9.76 -15.45
C ASN A 239 1.49 -10.89 -14.46
N PRO A 240 1.78 -12.10 -14.94
CA PRO A 240 2.12 -13.25 -14.09
C PRO A 240 3.33 -13.04 -13.17
N ASN A 241 4.20 -12.09 -13.49
CA ASN A 241 5.39 -11.76 -12.70
C ASN A 241 5.17 -10.63 -11.67
N ASN A 242 3.93 -10.28 -11.37
CA ASN A 242 3.61 -9.27 -10.36
C ASN A 242 3.81 -9.84 -8.94
N ASN A 243 5.07 -9.86 -8.49
CA ASN A 243 5.46 -10.37 -7.17
C ASN A 243 4.73 -9.67 -6.00
N ILE A 244 4.37 -8.41 -6.16
CA ILE A 244 3.66 -7.67 -5.10
C ILE A 244 2.24 -8.21 -4.99
N ALA A 245 1.53 -8.36 -6.10
CA ALA A 245 0.16 -8.86 -6.11
C ALA A 245 0.05 -10.28 -5.56
N VAL A 246 0.93 -11.20 -5.99
CA VAL A 246 0.90 -12.58 -5.49
C VAL A 246 1.21 -12.66 -3.99
N ASN A 247 2.17 -11.87 -3.50
CA ASN A 247 2.47 -11.85 -2.07
C ASN A 247 1.32 -11.25 -1.25
N TYR A 248 0.62 -10.22 -1.75
CA TYR A 248 -0.57 -9.69 -1.10
C TYR A 248 -1.69 -10.74 -1.03
N MET A 249 -1.93 -11.47 -2.12
CA MET A 249 -2.93 -12.53 -2.18
C MET A 249 -2.65 -13.63 -1.16
N LEU A 250 -1.47 -14.24 -1.23
CA LEU A 250 -1.07 -15.31 -0.31
C LEU A 250 -1.04 -14.88 1.16
N CYS A 251 -0.57 -13.67 1.44
CA CYS A 251 -0.59 -13.13 2.80
C CYS A 251 -2.03 -12.88 3.30
N SER A 252 -2.95 -12.48 2.41
CA SER A 252 -4.37 -12.34 2.76
C SER A 252 -4.99 -13.68 3.14
N ASP A 253 -4.76 -14.73 2.33
CA ASP A 253 -5.27 -16.08 2.59
C ASP A 253 -4.76 -16.61 3.93
N LEU A 254 -3.47 -16.38 4.22
CA LEU A 254 -2.87 -16.79 5.50
C LEU A 254 -3.46 -16.04 6.70
N LEU A 255 -3.77 -14.75 6.58
CA LEU A 255 -4.43 -13.99 7.65
C LEU A 255 -5.88 -14.44 7.86
N LEU A 256 -6.56 -14.84 6.81
CA LEU A 256 -7.91 -15.42 6.87
C LEU A 256 -7.89 -16.90 7.32
N LYS A 257 -6.70 -17.50 7.44
CA LYS A 257 -6.50 -18.93 7.76
C LYS A 257 -7.15 -19.87 6.73
N ASP A 258 -7.32 -19.39 5.51
CA ASP A 258 -7.84 -20.20 4.39
C ASP A 258 -6.69 -20.95 3.73
N MET A 259 -6.40 -22.13 4.26
CA MET A 259 -5.28 -22.96 3.82
C MET A 259 -5.52 -23.62 2.46
N GLU A 260 -6.76 -23.87 2.09
CA GLU A 260 -7.12 -24.46 0.79
C GLU A 260 -6.89 -23.45 -0.33
N THR A 261 -7.42 -22.23 -0.18
CA THR A 261 -7.21 -21.13 -1.13
C THR A 261 -5.73 -20.76 -1.20
N PHE A 262 -5.04 -20.65 -0.06
CA PHE A 262 -3.60 -20.40 -0.02
C PHE A 262 -2.81 -21.45 -0.84
N LYS A 263 -3.12 -22.75 -0.64
CA LYS A 263 -2.42 -23.82 -1.36
C LYS A 263 -2.69 -23.80 -2.87
N HIS A 264 -3.95 -23.56 -3.24
CA HIS A 264 -4.34 -23.39 -4.63
C HIS A 264 -3.58 -22.23 -5.29
N ASP A 265 -3.57 -21.06 -4.66
CA ASP A 265 -2.96 -19.86 -5.21
C ASP A 265 -1.43 -19.91 -5.20
N TYR A 266 -0.86 -20.58 -4.21
CA TYR A 266 0.57 -20.87 -4.20
C TYR A 266 0.99 -21.69 -5.44
N ASP A 267 0.23 -22.73 -5.80
CA ASP A 267 0.49 -23.55 -6.98
C ASP A 267 0.16 -22.82 -8.29
N ALA A 268 -0.97 -22.09 -8.30
CA ALA A 268 -1.46 -21.43 -9.50
C ALA A 268 -0.60 -20.25 -9.93
N TYR A 269 -0.09 -19.48 -8.97
CA TYR A 269 0.56 -18.21 -9.23
C TYR A 269 2.00 -18.14 -8.71
N TYR A 270 2.27 -18.53 -7.45
CA TYR A 270 3.58 -18.31 -6.84
C TYR A 270 4.66 -19.21 -7.45
N LEU A 271 4.37 -20.49 -7.66
CA LEU A 271 5.33 -21.42 -8.28
C LEU A 271 5.63 -21.11 -9.75
N LYS A 272 4.84 -20.24 -10.38
CA LYS A 272 5.06 -19.80 -11.77
C LYS A 272 5.89 -18.52 -11.88
N GLN A 273 6.28 -17.92 -10.76
CA GLN A 273 7.12 -16.72 -10.75
C GLN A 273 8.52 -17.06 -11.27
N GLN A 274 9.14 -16.11 -12.00
CA GLN A 274 10.49 -16.31 -12.54
C GLN A 274 11.57 -16.42 -11.46
N ASN A 275 11.39 -15.71 -10.34
CA ASN A 275 12.32 -15.66 -9.21
C ASN A 275 11.62 -16.09 -7.93
N ILE A 276 11.45 -17.40 -7.74
CA ILE A 276 10.82 -17.94 -6.55
C ILE A 276 11.78 -17.86 -5.36
N THR A 277 11.33 -17.26 -4.28
CA THR A 277 11.99 -17.30 -2.97
C THR A 277 11.20 -18.23 -2.06
N TYR A 278 11.89 -19.13 -1.35
CA TYR A 278 11.21 -20.00 -0.40
C TYR A 278 11.03 -19.27 0.93
N GLU A 279 10.04 -18.38 0.96
CA GLU A 279 9.72 -17.58 2.13
C GLU A 279 9.37 -18.46 3.33
N LYS A 280 9.96 -18.15 4.50
CA LYS A 280 9.79 -18.94 5.72
C LYS A 280 8.31 -19.11 6.07
N LEU A 281 7.54 -18.04 6.03
CA LEU A 281 6.11 -18.02 6.33
C LEU A 281 5.32 -19.00 5.45
N TYR A 282 5.58 -19.00 4.14
CA TYR A 282 4.89 -19.88 3.20
C TYR A 282 5.27 -21.34 3.42
N GLN A 283 6.53 -21.60 3.74
CA GLN A 283 6.99 -22.96 4.06
C GLN A 283 6.35 -23.45 5.38
N GLU A 284 6.18 -22.59 6.37
CA GLU A 284 5.48 -22.90 7.61
C GLU A 284 4.00 -23.21 7.37
N ALA A 285 3.32 -22.40 6.55
CA ALA A 285 1.94 -22.62 6.16
C ALA A 285 1.75 -23.95 5.40
N LEU A 286 2.60 -24.21 4.41
CA LEU A 286 2.60 -25.46 3.67
C LEU A 286 2.80 -26.68 4.58
N ALA A 287 3.65 -26.58 5.61
CA ALA A 287 3.85 -27.66 6.58
C ALA A 287 2.56 -27.99 7.34
N ILE A 288 1.75 -26.96 7.74
CA ILE A 288 0.43 -27.19 8.34
C ILE A 288 -0.51 -27.90 7.38
N TYR A 289 -0.60 -27.40 6.14
CA TYR A 289 -1.48 -27.96 5.13
C TYR A 289 -1.16 -29.43 4.85
N LEU A 290 0.13 -29.74 4.62
CA LEU A 290 0.58 -31.09 4.35
C LEU A 290 0.38 -32.04 5.54
N ALA A 291 0.53 -31.54 6.77
CA ALA A 291 0.25 -32.33 7.97
C ALA A 291 -1.26 -32.59 8.14
N GLY A 292 -2.10 -31.59 7.90
CA GLY A 292 -3.58 -31.69 7.97
C GLY A 292 -4.15 -32.68 6.95
N THR A 293 -3.62 -32.64 5.72
CA THR A 293 -4.03 -33.55 4.62
C THR A 293 -3.37 -34.91 4.68
N LYS A 294 -2.46 -35.16 5.65
CA LYS A 294 -1.66 -36.41 5.75
C LYS A 294 -0.91 -36.71 4.44
N ALA A 295 -0.35 -35.69 3.82
CA ALA A 295 0.32 -35.78 2.54
C ALA A 295 1.50 -36.78 2.57
N PRO A 296 1.74 -37.52 1.46
CA PRO A 296 2.85 -38.46 1.38
C PRO A 296 4.21 -37.75 1.42
N PRO A 297 5.30 -38.46 1.82
CA PRO A 297 6.65 -37.88 1.91
C PRO A 297 7.14 -37.19 0.62
N ALA A 298 6.69 -37.67 -0.54
CA ALA A 298 7.04 -37.07 -1.84
C ALA A 298 6.52 -35.62 -1.97
N GLU A 299 5.32 -35.34 -1.46
CA GLU A 299 4.77 -33.97 -1.45
C GLU A 299 5.52 -33.05 -0.47
N TRP A 300 5.88 -33.56 0.69
CA TRP A 300 6.74 -32.79 1.61
C TRP A 300 8.06 -32.39 0.95
N ALA A 301 8.71 -33.32 0.24
CA ALA A 301 9.95 -33.02 -0.50
C ALA A 301 9.72 -32.05 -1.67
N LYS A 302 8.52 -32.07 -2.28
CA LYS A 302 8.16 -31.14 -3.35
C LYS A 302 8.00 -29.71 -2.84
N TYR A 303 7.31 -29.50 -1.71
CA TYR A 303 6.92 -28.17 -1.23
C TYR A 303 7.84 -27.59 -0.19
N ILE A 304 8.36 -28.39 0.75
CA ILE A 304 9.21 -27.90 1.82
C ILE A 304 10.68 -27.95 1.41
N LYS A 305 11.24 -26.79 1.09
CA LYS A 305 12.65 -26.65 0.66
C LYS A 305 13.56 -26.20 1.81
N ARG A 306 13.00 -25.66 2.88
CA ARG A 306 13.73 -25.17 4.04
C ARG A 306 13.81 -26.21 5.13
N GLN A 307 15.00 -26.75 5.39
CA GLN A 307 15.24 -27.74 6.42
C GLN A 307 15.05 -27.20 7.84
N ASP A 308 15.36 -25.92 8.06
CA ASP A 308 15.15 -25.24 9.35
C ASP A 308 13.65 -25.22 9.73
N VAL A 309 12.77 -24.98 8.76
CA VAL A 309 11.31 -25.03 8.96
C VAL A 309 10.86 -26.44 9.32
N LEU A 310 11.35 -27.45 8.61
CA LEU A 310 10.97 -28.84 8.84
C LEU A 310 11.37 -29.32 10.25
N GLN A 311 12.60 -29.00 10.68
CA GLN A 311 13.09 -29.34 12.02
C GLN A 311 12.28 -28.63 13.11
N ARG A 312 12.03 -27.34 12.92
CA ARG A 312 11.28 -26.54 13.88
C ARG A 312 9.81 -26.95 13.97
N PHE A 313 9.21 -27.37 12.85
CA PHE A 313 7.84 -27.92 12.84
C PHE A 313 7.72 -29.23 13.61
N LYS A 314 8.71 -30.12 13.53
CA LYS A 314 8.77 -31.35 14.34
C LYS A 314 8.79 -31.03 15.82
N LEU A 315 9.67 -30.10 16.24
CA LEU A 315 9.75 -29.65 17.64
C LEU A 315 8.45 -29.02 18.13
N TYR A 316 7.78 -28.22 17.29
CA TYR A 316 6.47 -27.66 17.62
C TYR A 316 5.41 -28.73 17.87
N ASN A 317 5.38 -29.79 17.06
CA ASN A 317 4.42 -30.88 17.26
C ASN A 317 4.63 -31.64 18.57
N GLU A 318 5.87 -31.70 19.08
CA GLU A 318 6.21 -32.27 20.38
C GLU A 318 5.88 -31.31 21.54
N GLN A 319 5.91 -30.00 21.30
CA GLN A 319 5.79 -28.96 22.33
C GLN A 319 4.70 -27.92 21.97
N ARG A 320 3.54 -28.39 21.56
CA ARG A 320 2.43 -27.49 21.16
C ARG A 320 2.10 -26.46 22.23
N GLY A 321 1.92 -25.20 21.81
CA GLY A 321 1.59 -24.09 22.71
C GLY A 321 2.80 -23.44 23.40
N ASN A 322 4.03 -23.93 23.17
CA ASN A 322 5.21 -23.31 23.73
C ASN A 322 5.43 -21.89 23.15
N PRO A 323 5.56 -20.85 24.00
CA PRO A 323 5.79 -19.46 23.56
C PRO A 323 7.05 -19.24 22.71
N ALA A 324 8.00 -20.18 22.70
CA ALA A 324 9.18 -20.13 21.82
C ALA A 324 8.84 -20.16 20.33
N PHE A 325 7.61 -20.52 19.96
CA PHE A 325 7.14 -20.58 18.57
C PHE A 325 6.24 -19.41 18.18
N LYS A 326 6.10 -18.36 19.00
CA LYS A 326 5.23 -17.20 18.72
C LYS A 326 5.52 -16.49 17.40
N ASP A 327 6.73 -16.61 16.88
CA ASP A 327 7.18 -16.03 15.61
C ASP A 327 6.85 -16.89 14.39
N THR A 328 6.12 -18.00 14.57
CA THR A 328 5.80 -18.96 13.53
C THR A 328 4.33 -18.92 13.12
N TYR A 329 4.05 -19.31 11.88
CA TYR A 329 2.68 -19.36 11.39
C TYR A 329 1.83 -20.44 12.10
N TRP A 330 2.40 -21.58 12.45
CA TRP A 330 1.69 -22.63 13.19
C TRP A 330 1.30 -22.26 14.62
N TYR A 331 1.93 -21.27 15.22
CA TYR A 331 1.48 -20.70 16.49
C TYR A 331 0.34 -19.71 16.32
N TYR A 332 0.35 -18.97 15.20
CA TYR A 332 -0.70 -18.03 14.82
C TYR A 332 -1.98 -18.73 14.35
N PHE A 333 -1.82 -19.84 13.59
CA PHE A 333 -2.92 -20.63 13.02
C PHE A 333 -3.71 -21.34 14.10
#